data_2a76a4329e3bb849c7814a1d99542cd7
#
_entry.id   2a76a4329e3bb849c7814a1d99542cd7
#
_cell.length_a   1.000
_cell.length_b   1.000
_cell.length_c   1.000
_cell.angle_alpha   90.00
_cell.angle_beta   90.00
_cell.angle_gamma   90.00
#
_symmetry.space_group_name_H-M   'P 1'
#
loop_
_entity.id
_entity.type
_entity.pdbx_description
1 polymer ?
#
loop_
_entity_poly.entity_id
_entity_poly.type
_entity_poly.pdbx_seq_one_letter_code
_entity_poly.pdbx_strand_id
1 'polypeptide(L)'
;MACPAWPQLPALGFFESMYVQTGCYLPGIKIDGAAKKIIADTDAYDPTEIYTAILSDDDSYFKHPCEYHRGFCEFTKRDLSKFKAIKGQVTGPISEGLQIFDKTGRSVIYDESYSEIVRRTVNMAAKHQSKELMKLNRNVIMFFDEPSLTLLGTPFASVPNDKAAEWLNESMHGVECKKAIHCCGNTDWSLVFETDIDILSFDAYAYGHTINMFSDDVSKFLEKGGALSWGIIPSTDDGIECADANGLAKILHDNITALVKKGIDEDIIARSSLITPQCGLGSVTPKNADTALDLLYEVSKIMKDAYGVAE
;
A
#
# COMPACT_ATOMS: atom_id res chain seq x y z
N MET A 1 16.62 -8.69 5.69
CA MET A 1 15.42 -8.11 4.98
C MET A 1 15.81 -7.90 3.53
N ALA A 2 15.01 -8.43 2.59
CA ALA A 2 15.32 -8.31 1.16
C ALA A 2 14.84 -6.99 0.54
N CYS A 3 13.75 -6.42 1.08
CA CYS A 3 13.13 -5.20 0.59
C CYS A 3 12.75 -4.29 1.77
N PRO A 4 13.64 -3.38 2.20
CA PRO A 4 13.31 -2.40 3.24
C PRO A 4 12.34 -1.35 2.70
N ALA A 5 11.49 -0.82 3.59
CA ALA A 5 10.57 0.28 3.35
C ALA A 5 10.93 1.48 4.24
N TRP A 6 10.63 2.68 3.79
CA TRP A 6 10.66 3.80 4.71
C TRP A 6 9.49 3.70 5.71
N PRO A 7 9.74 3.93 7.01
CA PRO A 7 8.71 3.76 8.02
C PRO A 7 7.78 4.97 8.07
N GLN A 8 6.47 4.74 8.14
CA GLN A 8 5.51 5.73 8.62
C GLN A 8 5.58 5.79 10.14
N LEU A 9 5.48 6.98 10.71
CA LEU A 9 5.76 7.24 12.13
C LEU A 9 4.54 7.81 12.88
N PRO A 10 3.40 7.11 12.93
CA PRO A 10 2.15 7.62 13.50
C PRO A 10 2.28 8.00 14.99
N ALA A 11 3.24 7.41 15.71
CA ALA A 11 3.54 7.78 17.09
C ALA A 11 4.04 9.23 17.25
N LEU A 12 4.54 9.87 16.19
CA LEU A 12 4.94 11.28 16.20
C LEU A 12 3.76 12.24 16.06
N GLY A 13 2.56 11.73 15.83
CA GLY A 13 1.32 12.48 15.76
C GLY A 13 0.65 12.48 14.38
N PHE A 14 -0.49 13.18 14.29
CA PHE A 14 -1.36 13.16 13.11
C PHE A 14 -0.68 13.69 11.83
N PHE A 15 0.28 14.59 11.95
CA PHE A 15 1.04 15.12 10.82
C PHE A 15 1.88 14.06 10.08
N GLU A 16 2.22 12.94 10.73
CA GLU A 16 2.85 11.77 10.10
C GLU A 16 1.84 10.70 9.64
N SER A 17 0.54 11.04 9.62
CA SER A 17 -0.49 10.16 9.07
C SER A 17 -0.32 9.98 7.56
N MET A 18 -0.59 8.78 7.05
CA MET A 18 -0.55 8.47 5.63
C MET A 18 -1.42 9.41 4.79
N TYR A 19 -2.56 9.83 5.31
CA TYR A 19 -3.48 10.77 4.65
C TYR A 19 -2.92 12.19 4.58
N VAL A 20 -2.22 12.65 5.62
CA VAL A 20 -1.52 13.94 5.58
C VAL A 20 -0.37 13.91 4.60
N GLN A 21 0.36 12.80 4.52
CA GLN A 21 1.50 12.61 3.63
C GLN A 21 1.12 12.74 2.16
N THR A 22 -0.07 12.31 1.78
CA THR A 22 -0.57 12.47 0.40
C THR A 22 -1.41 13.74 0.25
N GLY A 23 -2.26 14.06 1.25
CA GLY A 23 -3.16 15.21 1.21
C GLY A 23 -2.49 16.58 1.32
N CYS A 24 -1.25 16.66 1.83
CA CYS A 24 -0.58 17.94 2.06
C CYS A 24 -0.32 18.79 0.78
N TYR A 25 -0.41 18.18 -0.40
CA TYR A 25 -0.27 18.87 -1.68
C TYR A 25 -1.58 19.43 -2.23
N LEU A 26 -2.72 19.01 -1.68
CA LEU A 26 -4.04 19.38 -2.19
C LEU A 26 -4.34 20.87 -1.95
N PRO A 27 -4.94 21.57 -2.92
CA PRO A 27 -5.28 22.97 -2.76
C PRO A 27 -6.45 23.16 -1.79
N GLY A 28 -6.46 24.26 -1.05
CA GLY A 28 -7.52 24.58 -0.09
C GLY A 28 -7.57 23.65 1.12
N ILE A 29 -6.50 22.87 1.37
CA ILE A 29 -6.47 21.90 2.48
C ILE A 29 -6.18 22.58 3.83
N LYS A 30 -6.87 22.12 4.86
CA LYS A 30 -6.58 22.43 6.26
C LYS A 30 -6.40 21.16 7.05
N ILE A 31 -5.21 21.00 7.65
CA ILE A 31 -4.89 19.86 8.50
C ILE A 31 -5.14 20.27 9.95
N ASP A 32 -6.11 19.66 10.61
CA ASP A 32 -6.41 19.86 12.03
C ASP A 32 -5.80 18.69 12.84
N GLY A 33 -4.62 18.95 13.39
CA GLY A 33 -3.89 17.95 14.18
C GLY A 33 -4.59 17.58 15.49
N ALA A 34 -5.38 18.50 16.07
CA ALA A 34 -6.10 18.26 17.32
C ALA A 34 -7.36 17.40 17.10
N ALA A 35 -8.12 17.71 16.05
CA ALA A 35 -9.29 16.94 15.65
C ALA A 35 -8.93 15.67 14.85
N LYS A 36 -7.67 15.51 14.44
CA LYS A 36 -7.19 14.45 13.55
C LYS A 36 -8.02 14.38 12.26
N LYS A 37 -8.21 15.53 11.61
CA LYS A 37 -9.01 15.66 10.39
C LYS A 37 -8.28 16.46 9.33
N ILE A 38 -8.58 16.11 8.08
CA ILE A 38 -8.15 16.85 6.90
C ILE A 38 -9.42 17.40 6.25
N ILE A 39 -9.48 18.71 6.08
CA ILE A 39 -10.66 19.41 5.54
C ILE A 39 -10.23 20.17 4.30
N ALA A 40 -10.94 19.96 3.19
CA ALA A 40 -10.77 20.68 1.94
C ALA A 40 -11.81 21.78 1.78
N ASP A 41 -11.39 22.95 1.34
CA ASP A 41 -12.30 24.01 0.89
C ASP A 41 -12.61 23.79 -0.58
N THR A 42 -13.59 22.94 -0.88
CA THR A 42 -13.97 22.60 -2.26
C THR A 42 -14.72 23.72 -2.99
N ASP A 43 -15.17 24.77 -2.27
CA ASP A 43 -15.89 25.88 -2.85
C ASP A 43 -14.99 27.08 -3.21
N ALA A 44 -13.85 27.22 -2.54
CA ALA A 44 -13.00 28.42 -2.62
C ALA A 44 -11.49 28.05 -2.56
N TYR A 45 -11.03 27.15 -3.45
CA TYR A 45 -9.62 26.85 -3.60
C TYR A 45 -9.09 27.36 -4.94
N ASP A 46 -7.80 27.66 -5.01
CA ASP A 46 -7.11 27.97 -6.25
C ASP A 46 -6.34 26.73 -6.76
N PRO A 47 -6.79 26.08 -7.83
CA PRO A 47 -6.13 24.90 -8.37
C PRO A 47 -5.00 25.22 -9.36
N THR A 48 -4.67 26.49 -9.61
CA THR A 48 -3.79 26.90 -10.70
C THR A 48 -2.41 26.28 -10.61
N GLU A 49 -1.79 26.29 -9.43
CA GLU A 49 -0.44 25.76 -9.24
C GLU A 49 -0.40 24.24 -9.43
N ILE A 50 -1.32 23.53 -8.79
CA ILE A 50 -1.34 22.06 -8.87
C ILE A 50 -1.69 21.57 -10.28
N TYR A 51 -2.66 22.20 -10.97
CA TYR A 51 -2.94 21.85 -12.38
C TYR A 51 -1.81 22.21 -13.31
N THR A 52 -1.09 23.30 -13.07
CA THR A 52 0.11 23.64 -13.85
C THR A 52 1.17 22.55 -13.72
N ALA A 53 1.44 22.09 -12.51
CA ALA A 53 2.38 21.00 -12.25
C ALA A 53 1.92 19.68 -12.92
N ILE A 54 0.64 19.33 -12.78
CA ILE A 54 0.05 18.11 -13.36
C ILE A 54 0.12 18.14 -14.89
N LEU A 55 -0.28 19.24 -15.52
CA LEU A 55 -0.29 19.38 -16.99
C LEU A 55 1.10 19.41 -17.61
N SER A 56 2.09 19.91 -16.89
CA SER A 56 3.49 19.92 -17.32
C SER A 56 4.26 18.65 -16.92
N ASP A 57 3.62 17.69 -16.26
CA ASP A 57 4.24 16.50 -15.65
C ASP A 57 5.43 16.85 -14.73
N ASP A 58 5.32 18.00 -14.04
CA ASP A 58 6.34 18.49 -13.10
C ASP A 58 6.10 17.88 -11.71
N ASP A 59 6.72 16.74 -11.46
CA ASP A 59 6.64 16.06 -10.19
C ASP A 59 7.39 16.76 -9.04
N SER A 60 8.21 17.77 -9.33
CA SER A 60 8.96 18.51 -8.31
C SER A 60 8.07 19.30 -7.34
N TYR A 61 6.86 19.68 -7.77
CA TYR A 61 5.84 20.27 -6.92
C TYR A 61 5.44 19.31 -5.76
N PHE A 62 5.51 18.00 -6.01
CA PHE A 62 5.11 16.94 -5.07
C PHE A 62 6.31 16.43 -4.25
N LYS A 63 7.36 17.23 -4.10
CA LYS A 63 8.50 16.92 -3.24
C LYS A 63 8.04 16.73 -1.79
N HIS A 64 8.45 15.62 -1.17
CA HIS A 64 8.02 15.22 0.15
C HIS A 64 8.54 16.17 1.25
N PRO A 65 7.65 16.93 1.93
CA PRO A 65 8.05 17.78 3.03
C PRO A 65 8.45 16.92 4.23
N CYS A 66 9.66 17.12 4.77
CA CYS A 66 10.15 16.30 5.89
C CYS A 66 9.35 16.50 7.19
N GLU A 67 8.56 17.56 7.30
CA GLU A 67 7.64 17.77 8.43
C GLU A 67 6.52 16.72 8.49
N TYR A 68 6.14 16.14 7.34
CA TYR A 68 5.11 15.10 7.21
C TYR A 68 5.70 13.74 6.81
N HIS A 69 6.98 13.69 6.37
CA HIS A 69 7.63 12.51 5.81
C HIS A 69 8.99 12.24 6.48
N ARG A 70 9.08 12.31 7.80
CA ARG A 70 10.37 12.13 8.52
C ARG A 70 11.00 10.79 8.22
N GLY A 71 10.20 9.74 8.19
CA GLY A 71 10.69 8.39 7.86
C GLY A 71 11.32 8.33 6.46
N PHE A 72 10.67 8.92 5.45
CA PHE A 72 11.20 9.01 4.09
C PHE A 72 12.50 9.80 4.04
N CYS A 73 12.54 10.98 4.67
CA CYS A 73 13.72 11.84 4.70
C CYS A 73 14.93 11.16 5.38
N GLU A 74 14.71 10.34 6.40
CA GLU A 74 15.80 9.57 7.03
C GLU A 74 16.18 8.34 6.21
N PHE A 75 15.22 7.70 5.56
CA PHE A 75 15.46 6.53 4.72
C PHE A 75 16.33 6.87 3.51
N THR A 76 16.07 8.00 2.86
CA THR A 76 16.81 8.44 1.66
C THR A 76 18.26 8.86 1.95
N LYS A 77 18.66 9.02 3.21
CA LYS A 77 20.06 9.27 3.61
C LYS A 77 20.90 7.99 3.72
N ARG A 78 20.27 6.81 3.57
CA ARG A 78 20.92 5.50 3.76
C ARG A 78 21.47 4.96 2.45
N ASP A 79 22.54 4.12 2.55
CA ASP A 79 22.96 3.28 1.43
C ASP A 79 21.99 2.10 1.27
N LEU A 80 21.15 2.17 0.25
CA LEU A 80 20.13 1.17 -0.04
C LEU A 80 20.50 0.30 -1.26
N SER A 81 21.64 0.52 -1.87
CA SER A 81 22.09 -0.16 -3.09
C SER A 81 22.27 -1.67 -2.92
N LYS A 82 22.56 -2.12 -1.70
CA LYS A 82 22.82 -3.53 -1.35
C LYS A 82 21.57 -4.41 -1.23
N PHE A 83 20.38 -3.82 -1.19
CA PHE A 83 19.14 -4.58 -1.06
C PHE A 83 18.64 -5.06 -2.40
N LYS A 84 17.87 -6.18 -2.43
CA LYS A 84 17.28 -6.72 -3.66
C LYS A 84 16.28 -5.75 -4.29
N ALA A 85 15.52 -5.06 -3.45
CA ALA A 85 14.59 -3.98 -3.82
C ALA A 85 14.40 -3.03 -2.64
N ILE A 86 13.77 -1.89 -2.86
CA ILE A 86 13.29 -0.98 -1.80
C ILE A 86 11.84 -0.60 -2.07
N LYS A 87 11.08 -0.36 -0.98
CA LYS A 87 9.66 -0.03 -1.03
C LYS A 87 9.42 1.45 -0.73
N GLY A 88 8.64 2.08 -1.60
CA GLY A 88 7.93 3.32 -1.33
C GLY A 88 6.44 3.09 -1.17
N GLN A 89 5.72 4.08 -0.63
CA GLN A 89 4.26 4.03 -0.52
C GLN A 89 3.63 5.42 -0.57
N VAL A 90 2.41 5.45 -1.09
CA VAL A 90 1.48 6.59 -1.02
C VAL A 90 0.11 6.06 -0.60
N THR A 91 -0.73 6.90 -0.01
CA THR A 91 -2.15 6.54 0.16
C THR A 91 -2.81 6.52 -1.20
N GLY A 92 -3.56 5.46 -1.49
CA GLY A 92 -4.26 5.35 -2.76
C GLY A 92 -5.48 6.29 -2.86
N PRO A 93 -5.99 6.50 -4.07
CA PRO A 93 -6.98 7.56 -4.34
C PRO A 93 -8.34 7.33 -3.68
N ILE A 94 -8.74 6.07 -3.50
CA ILE A 94 -10.02 5.74 -2.86
C ILE A 94 -9.96 6.09 -1.37
N SER A 95 -8.91 5.64 -0.70
CA SER A 95 -8.72 5.88 0.72
C SER A 95 -8.48 7.36 1.00
N GLU A 96 -7.68 8.03 0.20
CA GLU A 96 -7.43 9.46 0.33
C GLU A 96 -8.73 10.28 0.16
N GLY A 97 -9.47 10.02 -0.92
CA GLY A 97 -10.72 10.75 -1.21
C GLY A 97 -11.86 10.49 -0.22
N LEU A 98 -11.88 9.32 0.44
CA LEU A 98 -12.86 9.00 1.50
C LEU A 98 -12.51 9.64 2.84
N GLN A 99 -11.22 9.88 3.13
CA GLN A 99 -10.74 10.38 4.43
C GLN A 99 -10.56 11.90 4.49
N ILE A 100 -10.59 12.57 3.35
CA ILE A 100 -10.63 14.04 3.30
C ILE A 100 -12.09 14.48 3.20
N PHE A 101 -12.46 15.47 3.99
CA PHE A 101 -13.82 15.97 4.07
C PHE A 101 -13.91 17.40 3.58
N ASP A 102 -15.02 17.76 2.95
CA ASP A 102 -15.38 19.17 2.71
C ASP A 102 -15.86 19.85 3.99
N LYS A 103 -16.17 21.15 3.90
CA LYS A 103 -16.67 21.94 5.03
C LYS A 103 -18.03 21.44 5.57
N THR A 104 -18.78 20.68 4.80
CA THR A 104 -20.07 20.10 5.22
C THR A 104 -19.92 18.74 5.90
N GLY A 105 -18.70 18.18 5.89
CA GLY A 105 -18.38 16.85 6.42
C GLY A 105 -18.63 15.72 5.42
N ARG A 106 -18.84 16.03 4.13
CA ARG A 106 -18.92 15.04 3.07
C ARG A 106 -17.53 14.69 2.54
N SER A 107 -17.25 13.41 2.29
CA SER A 107 -15.98 12.99 1.71
C SER A 107 -15.79 13.56 0.30
N VAL A 108 -14.59 14.06 0.00
CA VAL A 108 -14.27 14.73 -1.28
C VAL A 108 -14.26 13.78 -2.46
N ILE A 109 -14.24 12.48 -2.24
CA ILE A 109 -14.39 11.48 -3.30
C ILE A 109 -15.70 11.64 -4.11
N TYR A 110 -16.71 12.25 -3.50
CA TYR A 110 -18.03 12.51 -4.11
C TYR A 110 -18.14 13.89 -4.79
N ASP A 111 -17.10 14.69 -4.75
CA ASP A 111 -16.95 15.90 -5.56
C ASP A 111 -16.11 15.56 -6.79
N GLU A 112 -16.73 15.56 -7.97
CA GLU A 112 -16.10 15.08 -9.21
C GLU A 112 -14.79 15.84 -9.53
N SER A 113 -14.81 17.16 -9.41
CA SER A 113 -13.66 18.02 -9.71
C SER A 113 -12.53 17.84 -8.68
N TYR A 114 -12.89 17.83 -7.40
CA TYR A 114 -11.88 17.68 -6.35
C TYR A 114 -11.31 16.27 -6.27
N SER A 115 -12.13 15.25 -6.50
CA SER A 115 -11.67 13.85 -6.55
C SER A 115 -10.71 13.59 -7.71
N GLU A 116 -10.88 14.30 -8.86
CA GLU A 116 -9.86 14.24 -9.94
C GLU A 116 -8.52 14.79 -9.45
N ILE A 117 -8.52 15.95 -8.76
CA ILE A 117 -7.29 16.51 -8.20
C ILE A 117 -6.63 15.53 -7.22
N VAL A 118 -7.41 14.86 -6.37
CA VAL A 118 -6.89 13.81 -5.45
C VAL A 118 -6.18 12.71 -6.22
N ARG A 119 -6.81 12.14 -7.25
CA ARG A 119 -6.22 11.06 -8.05
C ARG A 119 -4.93 11.48 -8.74
N ARG A 120 -4.92 12.67 -9.34
CA ARG A 120 -3.74 13.25 -9.98
C ARG A 120 -2.63 13.54 -8.98
N THR A 121 -2.98 14.02 -7.79
CA THR A 121 -2.02 14.23 -6.68
C THR A 121 -1.36 12.94 -6.25
N VAL A 122 -2.15 11.87 -6.04
CA VAL A 122 -1.61 10.54 -5.72
C VAL A 122 -0.64 10.05 -6.81
N ASN A 123 -1.02 10.21 -8.09
CA ASN A 123 -0.16 9.85 -9.22
C ASN A 123 1.17 10.59 -9.19
N MET A 124 1.13 11.92 -9.08
CA MET A 124 2.33 12.75 -9.13
C MET A 124 3.23 12.55 -7.90
N ALA A 125 2.65 12.37 -6.71
CA ALA A 125 3.40 12.04 -5.50
C ALA A 125 4.09 10.67 -5.63
N ALA A 126 3.41 9.66 -6.20
CA ALA A 126 4.01 8.35 -6.47
C ALA A 126 5.13 8.44 -7.51
N LYS A 127 4.96 9.21 -8.59
CA LYS A 127 6.02 9.47 -9.59
C LYS A 127 7.24 10.13 -8.96
N HIS A 128 7.04 11.18 -8.17
CA HIS A 128 8.14 11.87 -7.49
C HIS A 128 8.88 10.90 -6.54
N GLN A 129 8.14 10.21 -5.67
CA GLN A 129 8.73 9.28 -4.70
C GLN A 129 9.50 8.16 -5.40
N SER A 130 8.93 7.56 -6.46
CA SER A 130 9.59 6.49 -7.20
C SER A 130 10.90 6.96 -7.85
N LYS A 131 10.92 8.15 -8.46
CA LYS A 131 12.14 8.74 -9.03
C LYS A 131 13.22 8.99 -7.97
N GLU A 132 12.86 9.52 -6.80
CA GLU A 132 13.82 9.71 -5.70
C GLU A 132 14.38 8.37 -5.20
N LEU A 133 13.54 7.35 -5.05
CA LEU A 133 13.96 6.02 -4.63
C LEU A 133 14.82 5.32 -5.69
N MET A 134 14.52 5.49 -6.98
CA MET A 134 15.33 4.91 -8.07
C MET A 134 16.77 5.45 -8.14
N LYS A 135 17.04 6.62 -7.56
CA LYS A 135 18.42 7.12 -7.37
C LYS A 135 19.22 6.30 -6.37
N LEU A 136 18.54 5.56 -5.46
CA LEU A 136 19.14 4.80 -4.37
C LEU A 136 19.20 3.30 -4.65
N ASN A 137 18.23 2.78 -5.41
CA ASN A 137 18.18 1.39 -5.84
C ASN A 137 17.39 1.28 -7.15
N ARG A 138 17.91 0.53 -8.11
CA ARG A 138 17.26 0.32 -9.42
C ARG A 138 15.93 -0.46 -9.33
N ASN A 139 15.75 -1.24 -8.27
CA ASN A 139 14.55 -2.05 -8.05
C ASN A 139 13.68 -1.39 -6.98
N VAL A 140 12.69 -0.64 -7.41
CA VAL A 140 11.73 0.04 -6.55
C VAL A 140 10.37 -0.62 -6.70
N ILE A 141 9.65 -0.72 -5.59
CA ILE A 141 8.24 -1.13 -5.55
C ILE A 141 7.45 0.01 -4.90
N MET A 142 6.51 0.59 -5.65
CA MET A 142 5.61 1.61 -5.13
C MET A 142 4.29 0.98 -4.72
N PHE A 143 3.94 1.14 -3.46
CA PHE A 143 2.67 0.69 -2.89
C PHE A 143 1.65 1.82 -2.90
N PHE A 144 0.45 1.49 -3.32
CA PHE A 144 -0.75 2.30 -3.16
C PHE A 144 -1.57 1.67 -2.03
N ASP A 145 -1.50 2.30 -0.87
CA ASP A 145 -2.14 1.76 0.33
C ASP A 145 -3.62 2.14 0.35
N GLU A 146 -4.49 1.15 0.27
CA GLU A 146 -5.93 1.29 0.08
C GLU A 146 -6.76 0.59 1.16
N PRO A 147 -6.66 0.99 2.44
CA PRO A 147 -7.46 0.38 3.50
C PRO A 147 -8.97 0.55 3.29
N SER A 148 -9.39 1.60 2.59
CA SER A 148 -10.81 1.88 2.36
C SER A 148 -11.46 1.03 1.26
N LEU A 149 -10.72 0.18 0.53
CA LEU A 149 -11.33 -0.81 -0.35
C LEU A 149 -12.29 -1.76 0.39
N THR A 150 -12.06 -1.98 1.69
CA THR A 150 -12.97 -2.74 2.56
C THR A 150 -14.36 -2.13 2.67
N LEU A 151 -14.52 -0.85 2.37
CA LEU A 151 -15.78 -0.12 2.47
C LEU A 151 -16.59 -0.17 1.17
N LEU A 152 -15.97 -0.54 0.04
CA LEU A 152 -16.67 -0.60 -1.26
C LEU A 152 -17.79 -1.65 -1.22
N GLY A 153 -18.91 -1.31 -1.84
CA GLY A 153 -20.11 -2.15 -1.80
C GLY A 153 -20.87 -2.09 -0.46
N THR A 154 -20.44 -1.25 0.48
CA THR A 154 -21.16 -0.98 1.72
C THR A 154 -21.84 0.40 1.69
N PRO A 155 -22.77 0.71 2.62
CA PRO A 155 -23.36 2.05 2.71
C PRO A 155 -22.36 3.18 3.02
N PHE A 156 -21.13 2.84 3.43
CA PHE A 156 -20.09 3.82 3.79
C PHE A 156 -19.28 4.32 2.59
N ALA A 157 -19.28 3.57 1.47
CA ALA A 157 -18.59 3.97 0.25
C ALA A 157 -19.41 3.58 -0.99
N SER A 158 -20.09 4.58 -1.56
CA SER A 158 -20.93 4.42 -2.78
C SER A 158 -20.11 4.67 -4.05
N VAL A 159 -18.94 4.05 -4.16
CA VAL A 159 -18.11 4.10 -5.37
C VAL A 159 -18.27 2.76 -6.09
N PRO A 160 -18.71 2.76 -7.38
CA PRO A 160 -18.79 1.53 -8.17
C PRO A 160 -17.42 0.91 -8.42
N ASN A 161 -17.35 -0.43 -8.49
CA ASN A 161 -16.08 -1.16 -8.64
C ASN A 161 -15.32 -0.79 -9.93
N ASP A 162 -16.02 -0.62 -11.05
CA ASP A 162 -15.45 -0.20 -12.33
C ASP A 162 -14.78 1.18 -12.23
N LYS A 163 -15.43 2.13 -11.54
CA LYS A 163 -14.86 3.44 -11.26
C LYS A 163 -13.66 3.36 -10.32
N ALA A 164 -13.72 2.52 -9.31
CA ALA A 164 -12.59 2.34 -8.39
C ALA A 164 -11.37 1.77 -9.13
N ALA A 165 -11.54 0.77 -10.00
CA ALA A 165 -10.46 0.23 -10.84
C ALA A 165 -9.88 1.28 -11.80
N GLU A 166 -10.73 2.08 -12.46
CA GLU A 166 -10.31 3.19 -13.31
C GLU A 166 -9.44 4.19 -12.53
N TRP A 167 -9.89 4.61 -11.35
CA TRP A 167 -9.19 5.60 -10.52
C TRP A 167 -7.86 5.08 -9.97
N LEU A 168 -7.79 3.80 -9.61
CA LEU A 168 -6.54 3.14 -9.22
C LEU A 168 -5.55 3.12 -10.38
N ASN A 169 -5.99 2.72 -11.58
CA ASN A 169 -5.15 2.72 -12.78
C ASN A 169 -4.67 4.13 -13.16
N GLU A 170 -5.54 5.14 -13.08
CA GLU A 170 -5.18 6.54 -13.29
C GLU A 170 -4.08 6.99 -12.34
N SER A 171 -4.18 6.64 -11.05
CA SER A 171 -3.18 6.99 -10.04
C SER A 171 -1.84 6.25 -10.21
N MET A 172 -1.83 5.11 -10.86
CA MET A 172 -0.62 4.32 -11.16
C MET A 172 0.00 4.64 -12.52
N HIS A 173 -0.69 5.41 -13.37
CA HIS A 173 -0.26 5.67 -14.75
C HIS A 173 1.10 6.40 -14.80
N GLY A 174 2.03 5.87 -15.61
CA GLY A 174 3.37 6.48 -15.81
C GLY A 174 4.31 6.36 -14.61
N VAL A 175 3.98 5.59 -13.58
CA VAL A 175 4.93 5.19 -12.52
C VAL A 175 5.83 4.09 -13.08
N GLU A 176 7.13 4.36 -13.20
CA GLU A 176 8.09 3.54 -13.97
C GLU A 176 8.71 2.37 -13.18
N CYS A 177 8.21 2.06 -12.00
CA CYS A 177 8.67 0.94 -11.18
C CYS A 177 7.56 -0.08 -10.95
N LYS A 178 7.85 -1.18 -10.24
CA LYS A 178 6.84 -2.15 -9.84
C LYS A 178 5.78 -1.49 -8.97
N LYS A 179 4.52 -1.77 -9.26
CA LYS A 179 3.34 -1.20 -8.59
C LYS A 179 2.64 -2.26 -7.77
N ALA A 180 2.28 -1.91 -6.55
CA ALA A 180 1.55 -2.77 -5.65
C ALA A 180 0.33 -2.05 -5.07
N ILE A 181 -0.77 -2.76 -4.87
CA ILE A 181 -1.87 -2.31 -4.02
C ILE A 181 -1.82 -3.09 -2.71
N HIS A 182 -1.95 -2.38 -1.59
CA HIS A 182 -2.11 -2.98 -0.28
C HIS A 182 -3.48 -2.65 0.32
N CYS A 183 -4.19 -3.69 0.76
CA CYS A 183 -5.38 -3.56 1.59
C CYS A 183 -5.26 -4.49 2.81
N CYS A 184 -5.30 -3.90 4.00
CA CYS A 184 -5.17 -4.63 5.27
C CYS A 184 -6.48 -5.27 5.76
N GLY A 185 -7.54 -5.24 4.98
CA GLY A 185 -8.81 -5.89 5.27
C GLY A 185 -9.30 -6.77 4.13
N ASN A 186 -10.48 -7.36 4.29
CA ASN A 186 -11.09 -8.15 3.23
C ASN A 186 -11.88 -7.25 2.26
N THR A 187 -11.72 -7.49 0.97
CA THR A 187 -12.42 -6.75 -0.10
C THR A 187 -12.77 -7.69 -1.26
N ASP A 188 -13.46 -7.18 -2.27
CA ASP A 188 -13.62 -7.84 -3.56
C ASP A 188 -12.30 -7.73 -4.35
N TRP A 189 -11.50 -8.80 -4.28
CA TRP A 189 -10.19 -8.84 -4.94
C TRP A 189 -10.29 -8.84 -6.47
N SER A 190 -11.44 -9.18 -7.08
CA SER A 190 -11.63 -9.12 -8.53
C SER A 190 -11.36 -7.71 -9.06
N LEU A 191 -11.85 -6.69 -8.35
CA LEU A 191 -11.57 -5.28 -8.63
C LEU A 191 -10.07 -4.98 -8.72
N VAL A 192 -9.28 -5.52 -7.77
CA VAL A 192 -7.84 -5.25 -7.72
C VAL A 192 -7.10 -5.98 -8.83
N PHE A 193 -7.53 -7.19 -9.20
CA PHE A 193 -6.97 -7.93 -10.34
C PHE A 193 -7.29 -7.33 -11.71
N GLU A 194 -8.28 -6.42 -11.81
CA GLU A 194 -8.58 -5.63 -13.01
C GLU A 194 -7.63 -4.42 -13.18
N THR A 195 -6.77 -4.16 -12.20
CA THR A 195 -5.82 -3.04 -12.25
C THR A 195 -4.44 -3.44 -12.78
N ASP A 196 -3.65 -2.42 -13.19
CA ASP A 196 -2.30 -2.59 -13.74
C ASP A 196 -1.22 -2.79 -12.65
N ILE A 197 -1.50 -3.60 -11.64
CA ILE A 197 -0.55 -3.91 -10.58
C ILE A 197 0.39 -5.05 -10.93
N ASP A 198 1.59 -5.04 -10.34
CA ASP A 198 2.53 -6.15 -10.37
C ASP A 198 2.43 -6.99 -9.09
N ILE A 199 1.96 -6.42 -7.97
CA ILE A 199 1.93 -7.10 -6.68
C ILE A 199 0.60 -6.80 -5.97
N LEU A 200 -0.11 -7.85 -5.56
CA LEU A 200 -1.22 -7.75 -4.61
C LEU A 200 -0.70 -8.00 -3.20
N SER A 201 -0.87 -7.03 -2.29
CA SER A 201 -0.50 -7.13 -0.87
C SER A 201 -1.75 -7.11 0.01
N PHE A 202 -1.92 -8.12 0.85
CA PHE A 202 -3.11 -8.29 1.66
C PHE A 202 -2.81 -8.93 3.02
N ASP A 203 -3.73 -8.78 3.95
CA ASP A 203 -3.68 -9.45 5.26
C ASP A 203 -3.99 -10.94 5.11
N ALA A 204 -2.94 -11.74 4.96
CA ALA A 204 -3.05 -13.18 4.84
C ALA A 204 -3.17 -13.90 6.19
N TYR A 205 -2.81 -13.25 7.29
CA TYR A 205 -2.96 -13.80 8.63
C TYR A 205 -4.44 -13.93 9.02
N ALA A 206 -5.23 -12.87 8.83
CA ALA A 206 -6.65 -12.89 9.16
C ALA A 206 -7.53 -13.35 7.99
N TYR A 207 -7.21 -12.98 6.75
CA TYR A 207 -8.08 -13.13 5.58
C TYR A 207 -7.48 -13.97 4.45
N GLY A 208 -6.33 -14.65 4.66
CA GLY A 208 -5.64 -15.40 3.61
C GLY A 208 -6.51 -16.45 2.91
N HIS A 209 -7.46 -17.05 3.65
CA HIS A 209 -8.40 -18.03 3.09
C HIS A 209 -9.37 -17.43 2.05
N THR A 210 -9.63 -16.12 2.08
CA THR A 210 -10.60 -15.47 1.17
C THR A 210 -10.08 -15.36 -0.26
N ILE A 211 -8.75 -15.32 -0.46
CA ILE A 211 -8.15 -15.24 -1.79
C ILE A 211 -8.51 -16.44 -2.68
N ASN A 212 -8.84 -17.58 -2.05
CA ASN A 212 -9.25 -18.79 -2.75
C ASN A 212 -10.59 -18.67 -3.50
N MET A 213 -11.42 -17.67 -3.16
CA MET A 213 -12.65 -17.38 -3.90
C MET A 213 -12.36 -16.75 -5.28
N PHE A 214 -11.16 -16.21 -5.46
CA PHE A 214 -10.69 -15.52 -6.66
C PHE A 214 -9.60 -16.33 -7.39
N SER A 215 -9.62 -17.66 -7.27
CA SER A 215 -8.57 -18.53 -7.79
C SER A 215 -8.29 -18.34 -9.29
N ASP A 216 -9.33 -18.11 -10.10
CA ASP A 216 -9.19 -17.88 -11.54
C ASP A 216 -8.46 -16.56 -11.84
N ASP A 217 -8.74 -15.51 -11.07
CA ASP A 217 -8.08 -14.21 -11.22
C ASP A 217 -6.64 -14.29 -10.70
N VAL A 218 -6.41 -14.98 -9.58
CA VAL A 218 -5.06 -15.27 -9.06
C VAL A 218 -4.23 -16.01 -10.09
N SER A 219 -4.78 -17.07 -10.72
CA SER A 219 -4.07 -17.84 -11.76
C SER A 219 -3.63 -16.93 -12.89
N LYS A 220 -4.56 -16.17 -13.47
CA LYS A 220 -4.28 -15.24 -14.58
C LYS A 220 -3.27 -14.16 -14.18
N PHE A 221 -3.35 -13.67 -12.94
CA PHE A 221 -2.44 -12.65 -12.43
C PHE A 221 -1.01 -13.19 -12.31
N LEU A 222 -0.83 -14.37 -11.72
CA LEU A 222 0.47 -15.03 -11.59
C LEU A 222 1.07 -15.42 -12.95
N GLU A 223 0.26 -15.93 -13.88
CA GLU A 223 0.68 -16.27 -15.25
C GLU A 223 1.20 -15.05 -16.03
N LYS A 224 0.67 -13.85 -15.75
CA LYS A 224 1.16 -12.59 -16.32
C LYS A 224 2.41 -12.04 -15.62
N GLY A 225 2.95 -12.77 -14.63
CA GLY A 225 4.14 -12.35 -13.86
C GLY A 225 3.83 -11.50 -12.65
N GLY A 226 2.58 -11.46 -12.20
CA GLY A 226 2.17 -10.86 -10.95
C GLY A 226 2.69 -11.61 -9.73
N ALA A 227 2.68 -11.01 -8.56
CA ALA A 227 3.12 -11.61 -7.30
C ALA A 227 2.14 -11.35 -6.15
N LEU A 228 2.03 -12.31 -5.23
CA LEU A 228 1.26 -12.18 -4.00
C LEU A 228 2.17 -11.81 -2.83
N SER A 229 1.84 -10.76 -2.11
CA SER A 229 2.52 -10.34 -0.89
C SER A 229 1.65 -10.72 0.32
N TRP A 230 2.04 -11.84 0.94
CA TRP A 230 1.32 -12.45 2.04
C TRP A 230 1.62 -11.74 3.36
N GLY A 231 0.71 -10.93 3.85
CA GLY A 231 0.78 -10.28 5.16
C GLY A 231 0.51 -11.29 6.27
N ILE A 232 1.49 -12.15 6.56
CA ILE A 232 1.29 -13.28 7.49
C ILE A 232 1.80 -12.97 8.90
N ILE A 233 2.71 -12.00 9.07
CA ILE A 233 3.22 -11.64 10.38
C ILE A 233 2.26 -10.65 11.03
N PRO A 234 1.74 -10.92 12.25
CA PRO A 234 0.86 -10.00 12.97
C PRO A 234 1.48 -8.59 13.12
N SER A 235 0.63 -7.56 13.15
CA SER A 235 1.04 -6.16 13.29
C SER A 235 0.41 -5.47 14.51
N THR A 236 0.01 -6.26 15.52
CA THR A 236 -0.43 -5.79 16.84
C THR A 236 0.45 -6.39 17.92
N ASP A 237 0.63 -5.69 19.05
CA ASP A 237 1.50 -6.16 20.14
C ASP A 237 1.06 -7.55 20.64
N ASP A 238 -0.22 -7.73 20.94
CA ASP A 238 -0.76 -9.02 21.41
C ASP A 238 -0.60 -10.13 20.35
N GLY A 239 -0.81 -9.81 19.08
CA GLY A 239 -0.66 -10.75 17.98
C GLY A 239 0.78 -11.24 17.83
N ILE A 240 1.75 -10.33 17.93
CA ILE A 240 3.17 -10.63 17.82
C ILE A 240 3.64 -11.48 19.02
N GLU A 241 3.22 -11.13 20.23
CA GLU A 241 3.60 -11.85 21.45
C GLU A 241 3.05 -13.29 21.51
N CYS A 242 1.94 -13.54 20.84
CA CYS A 242 1.32 -14.88 20.78
C CYS A 242 1.76 -15.72 19.58
N ALA A 243 2.50 -15.13 18.61
CA ALA A 243 2.85 -15.79 17.35
C ALA A 243 4.14 -16.61 17.50
N ASP A 244 4.21 -17.69 16.74
CA ASP A 244 5.44 -18.45 16.50
C ASP A 244 5.64 -18.70 15.00
N ALA A 245 6.88 -18.83 14.57
CA ALA A 245 7.23 -18.93 13.15
C ALA A 245 6.65 -20.18 12.48
N ASN A 246 6.57 -21.32 13.19
CA ASN A 246 6.02 -22.56 12.61
C ASN A 246 4.51 -22.46 12.42
N GLY A 247 3.80 -21.87 13.40
CA GLY A 247 2.37 -21.62 13.30
C GLY A 247 2.03 -20.70 12.14
N LEU A 248 2.77 -19.60 11.98
CA LEU A 248 2.61 -18.66 10.87
C LEU A 248 2.93 -19.30 9.51
N ALA A 249 4.03 -20.04 9.42
CA ALA A 249 4.40 -20.79 8.22
C ALA A 249 3.33 -21.82 7.83
N LYS A 250 2.74 -22.50 8.83
CA LYS A 250 1.63 -23.43 8.60
C LYS A 250 0.40 -22.72 8.02
N ILE A 251 0.00 -21.57 8.56
CA ILE A 251 -1.15 -20.80 8.03
C ILE A 251 -0.88 -20.44 6.56
N LEU A 252 0.33 -19.97 6.24
CA LEU A 252 0.70 -19.60 4.87
C LEU A 252 0.70 -20.83 3.95
N HIS A 253 1.27 -21.95 4.40
CA HIS A 253 1.27 -23.21 3.65
C HIS A 253 -0.15 -23.71 3.37
N ASP A 254 -1.05 -23.63 4.38
CA ASP A 254 -2.45 -24.03 4.21
C ASP A 254 -3.17 -23.16 3.15
N ASN A 255 -2.91 -21.85 3.12
CA ASN A 255 -3.45 -20.93 2.11
C ASN A 255 -2.91 -21.25 0.70
N ILE A 256 -1.59 -21.49 0.56
CA ILE A 256 -0.97 -21.88 -0.72
C ILE A 256 -1.55 -23.23 -1.18
N THR A 257 -1.63 -24.22 -0.30
CA THR A 257 -2.20 -25.53 -0.61
C THR A 257 -3.66 -25.44 -1.09
N ALA A 258 -4.43 -24.50 -0.56
CA ALA A 258 -5.79 -24.27 -1.01
C ALA A 258 -5.86 -23.75 -2.45
N LEU A 259 -4.95 -22.85 -2.86
CA LEU A 259 -4.82 -22.39 -4.25
C LEU A 259 -4.34 -23.51 -5.17
N VAL A 260 -3.38 -24.34 -4.72
CA VAL A 260 -2.91 -25.51 -5.49
C VAL A 260 -4.05 -26.51 -5.75
N LYS A 261 -4.92 -26.76 -4.76
CA LYS A 261 -6.13 -27.57 -4.92
C LYS A 261 -7.13 -26.99 -5.92
N LYS A 262 -7.06 -25.71 -6.21
CA LYS A 262 -7.85 -25.03 -7.26
C LYS A 262 -7.19 -25.10 -8.63
N GLY A 263 -6.01 -25.73 -8.75
CA GLY A 263 -5.32 -25.99 -10.02
C GLY A 263 -4.20 -25.00 -10.34
N ILE A 264 -3.84 -24.12 -9.42
CA ILE A 264 -2.70 -23.21 -9.65
C ILE A 264 -1.41 -23.98 -9.34
N ASP A 265 -0.42 -23.83 -10.21
CA ASP A 265 0.88 -24.48 -10.06
C ASP A 265 1.62 -24.00 -8.79
N GLU A 266 2.07 -24.95 -7.97
CA GLU A 266 2.72 -24.67 -6.69
C GLU A 266 4.03 -23.90 -6.87
N ASP A 267 4.83 -24.24 -7.88
CA ASP A 267 6.10 -23.58 -8.19
C ASP A 267 5.87 -22.12 -8.61
N ILE A 268 4.80 -21.84 -9.36
CA ILE A 268 4.43 -20.48 -9.76
C ILE A 268 4.08 -19.67 -8.52
N ILE A 269 3.22 -20.20 -7.64
CA ILE A 269 2.85 -19.50 -6.39
C ILE A 269 4.10 -19.22 -5.55
N ALA A 270 4.94 -20.25 -5.32
CA ALA A 270 6.11 -20.13 -4.47
C ALA A 270 7.10 -19.07 -4.96
N ARG A 271 7.38 -19.04 -6.28
CA ARG A 271 8.32 -18.08 -6.88
C ARG A 271 7.74 -16.66 -7.00
N SER A 272 6.43 -16.54 -7.02
CA SER A 272 5.71 -15.27 -7.11
C SER A 272 5.15 -14.83 -5.74
N SER A 273 5.77 -15.25 -4.66
CA SER A 273 5.36 -14.92 -3.29
C SER A 273 6.36 -14.01 -2.58
N LEU A 274 5.83 -13.02 -1.89
CA LEU A 274 6.53 -12.19 -0.90
C LEU A 274 5.89 -12.43 0.47
N ILE A 275 6.68 -12.37 1.53
CA ILE A 275 6.20 -12.51 2.91
C ILE A 275 6.40 -11.17 3.60
N THR A 276 5.33 -10.66 4.22
CA THR A 276 5.32 -9.34 4.85
C THR A 276 4.56 -9.38 6.19
N PRO A 277 4.70 -8.35 7.04
CA PRO A 277 3.71 -8.09 8.08
C PRO A 277 2.34 -7.78 7.44
N GLN A 278 1.26 -8.01 8.21
CA GLN A 278 -0.12 -7.67 7.81
C GLN A 278 -0.26 -6.20 7.41
N CYS A 279 0.39 -5.33 8.19
CA CYS A 279 0.35 -3.89 8.03
C CYS A 279 1.67 -3.27 8.51
N GLY A 280 1.78 -1.94 8.49
CA GLY A 280 2.92 -1.22 9.02
C GLY A 280 3.10 -1.44 10.53
N LEU A 281 4.36 -1.55 10.99
CA LEU A 281 4.72 -1.78 12.41
C LEU A 281 4.86 -0.48 13.22
N GLY A 282 4.45 0.66 12.69
CA GLY A 282 4.63 1.97 13.35
C GLY A 282 3.76 2.19 14.60
N SER A 283 2.77 1.34 14.86
CA SER A 283 1.87 1.41 16.01
C SER A 283 2.22 0.43 17.15
N VAL A 284 3.14 -0.51 16.91
CA VAL A 284 3.57 -1.47 17.94
C VAL A 284 4.78 -0.95 18.71
N THR A 285 5.09 -1.56 19.86
CA THR A 285 6.29 -1.23 20.61
C THR A 285 7.58 -1.52 19.80
N PRO A 286 8.67 -0.79 19.99
CA PRO A 286 9.93 -1.07 19.29
C PRO A 286 10.41 -2.52 19.47
N LYS A 287 10.24 -3.09 20.67
CA LYS A 287 10.57 -4.48 20.95
C LYS A 287 9.76 -5.45 20.09
N ASN A 288 8.45 -5.21 19.98
CA ASN A 288 7.59 -6.08 19.19
C ASN A 288 7.80 -5.86 17.68
N ALA A 289 8.19 -4.65 17.25
CA ALA A 289 8.61 -4.43 15.88
C ALA A 289 9.84 -5.29 15.52
N ASP A 290 10.86 -5.34 16.40
CA ASP A 290 12.03 -6.21 16.21
C ASP A 290 11.62 -7.69 16.19
N THR A 291 10.77 -8.13 17.14
CA THR A 291 10.24 -9.51 17.18
C THR A 291 9.46 -9.86 15.88
N ALA A 292 8.65 -8.95 15.35
CA ALA A 292 7.94 -9.17 14.08
C ALA A 292 8.90 -9.34 12.90
N LEU A 293 10.01 -8.59 12.87
CA LEU A 293 11.05 -8.74 11.85
C LEU A 293 11.83 -10.06 11.98
N ASP A 294 12.06 -10.54 13.21
CA ASP A 294 12.67 -11.85 13.44
C ASP A 294 11.71 -12.97 12.99
N LEU A 295 10.43 -12.91 13.35
CA LEU A 295 9.39 -13.84 12.86
C LEU A 295 9.32 -13.84 11.33
N LEU A 296 9.36 -12.66 10.70
CA LEU A 296 9.37 -12.53 9.24
C LEU A 296 10.56 -13.28 8.61
N TYR A 297 11.74 -13.15 9.20
CA TYR A 297 12.94 -13.85 8.73
C TYR A 297 12.81 -15.36 8.87
N GLU A 298 12.36 -15.83 10.04
CA GLU A 298 12.20 -17.27 10.34
C GLU A 298 11.12 -17.91 9.43
N VAL A 299 9.96 -17.28 9.31
CA VAL A 299 8.88 -17.75 8.39
C VAL A 299 9.39 -17.81 6.96
N SER A 300 10.09 -16.75 6.49
CA SER A 300 10.66 -16.73 5.15
C SER A 300 11.64 -17.88 4.92
N LYS A 301 12.45 -18.23 5.91
CA LYS A 301 13.38 -19.36 5.84
C LYS A 301 12.63 -20.70 5.76
N ILE A 302 11.66 -20.93 6.67
CA ILE A 302 10.86 -22.16 6.68
C ILE A 302 10.17 -22.35 5.32
N MET A 303 9.56 -21.31 4.76
CA MET A 303 8.84 -21.40 3.49
C MET A 303 9.79 -21.63 2.30
N LYS A 304 10.96 -21.00 2.27
CA LYS A 304 11.97 -21.26 1.24
C LYS A 304 12.46 -22.71 1.27
N ASP A 305 12.75 -23.23 2.45
CA ASP A 305 13.17 -24.63 2.62
C ASP A 305 12.07 -25.59 2.18
N ALA A 306 10.79 -25.30 2.51
CA ALA A 306 9.65 -26.14 2.14
C ALA A 306 9.37 -26.18 0.64
N TYR A 307 9.57 -25.05 -0.07
CA TYR A 307 9.28 -24.94 -1.52
C TYR A 307 10.53 -24.96 -2.41
N GLY A 308 11.71 -25.18 -1.87
CA GLY A 308 12.96 -25.25 -2.65
C GLY A 308 13.34 -23.93 -3.35
N VAL A 309 12.92 -22.79 -2.81
CA VAL A 309 13.22 -21.47 -3.39
C VAL A 309 14.60 -21.01 -2.90
N ALA A 310 15.54 -20.82 -3.83
CA ALA A 310 16.89 -20.34 -3.51
C ALA A 310 16.91 -18.95 -2.88
N GLU A 311 17.97 -18.64 -2.07
CA GLU A 311 18.16 -17.35 -1.41
C GLU A 311 18.31 -16.17 -2.39
#